data_ab78f00d826b2927606273d143bdbe45
#
_entry.id   ab78f00d826b2927606273d143bdbe45
#
_cell.length_a   1.000
_cell.length_b   1.000
_cell.length_c   1.000
_cell.angle_alpha   90.00
_cell.angle_beta   90.00
_cell.angle_gamma   90.00
#
_symmetry.space_group_name_H-M   'P 1'
#
loop_
_entity.id
_entity.type
_entity.pdbx_description
1 polymer ?
#
loop_
_entity_poly.entity_id
_entity_poly.type
_entity_poly.pdbx_seq_one_letter_code
_entity_poly.pdbx_strand_id
1 'polypeptide(L)'
;PVVKRPRKAYEMGEREVKLGSLREGEQLFRQAKQRANEVIQWWQKAEAAIAEATSAMDGKEGDGINHLRELLADAKANLAKERPKEAFEFAMTIPSQLEADDEALSRAKNSLDEAIRTVEQSDGLDTTEMQERLNQANEALALGNASQCIGLADGVVRTVERERAAMDDVLRALKQKKKLRERFASRD
;
A
#
# COMPACT_ATOMS: atom_id res chain seq x y z
N PRO A 1 -30.91 -7.57 3.23
CA PRO A 1 -30.48 -8.35 2.09
C PRO A 1 -31.12 -7.84 0.81
N VAL A 2 -30.31 -7.63 -0.22
CA VAL A 2 -30.72 -6.98 -1.49
C VAL A 2 -31.72 -7.87 -2.24
N VAL A 3 -31.64 -9.18 -2.10
CA VAL A 3 -32.54 -10.16 -2.72
C VAL A 3 -34.00 -10.04 -2.25
N LYS A 4 -34.24 -9.53 -1.05
CA LYS A 4 -35.62 -9.33 -0.52
C LYS A 4 -36.43 -8.28 -1.29
N ARG A 5 -35.78 -7.28 -1.89
CA ARG A 5 -36.45 -6.18 -2.61
C ARG A 5 -37.16 -6.63 -3.90
N PRO A 6 -36.51 -7.37 -4.81
CA PRO A 6 -37.18 -7.87 -6.01
C PRO A 6 -38.29 -8.86 -5.66
N ARG A 7 -38.10 -9.76 -4.67
CA ARG A 7 -39.12 -10.69 -4.23
C ARG A 7 -40.36 -9.97 -3.69
N LYS A 8 -40.19 -8.94 -2.85
CA LYS A 8 -41.32 -8.17 -2.32
C LYS A 8 -42.11 -7.46 -3.44
N ALA A 9 -41.45 -6.88 -4.42
CA ALA A 9 -42.11 -6.27 -5.57
C ALA A 9 -42.90 -7.30 -6.39
N TYR A 10 -42.36 -8.49 -6.56
CA TYR A 10 -43.05 -9.59 -7.24
C TYR A 10 -44.29 -10.04 -6.48
N GLU A 11 -44.19 -10.29 -5.17
CA GLU A 11 -45.34 -10.69 -4.30
C GLU A 11 -46.44 -9.63 -4.29
N MET A 12 -46.07 -8.34 -4.30
CA MET A 12 -47.06 -7.26 -4.43
C MET A 12 -47.74 -7.30 -5.78
N GLY A 13 -47.00 -7.54 -6.88
CA GLY A 13 -47.57 -7.67 -8.22
C GLY A 13 -48.58 -8.82 -8.32
N GLU A 14 -48.27 -9.99 -7.71
CA GLU A 14 -49.22 -11.10 -7.65
C GLU A 14 -50.52 -10.76 -6.91
N ARG A 15 -50.43 -9.98 -5.81
CA ARG A 15 -51.59 -9.53 -5.08
C ARG A 15 -52.48 -8.60 -5.91
N GLU A 16 -51.89 -7.61 -6.61
CA GLU A 16 -52.64 -6.69 -7.45
C GLU A 16 -53.33 -7.41 -8.62
N VAL A 17 -52.67 -8.38 -9.21
CA VAL A 17 -53.29 -9.21 -10.29
C VAL A 17 -54.49 -10.00 -9.74
N LYS A 18 -54.36 -10.59 -8.54
CA LYS A 18 -55.46 -11.31 -7.86
C LYS A 18 -56.64 -10.39 -7.51
N LEU A 19 -56.39 -9.13 -7.28
CA LEU A 19 -57.44 -8.12 -7.05
C LEU A 19 -58.03 -7.51 -8.30
N GLY A 20 -57.56 -7.94 -9.50
CA GLY A 20 -58.00 -7.46 -10.80
C GLY A 20 -57.28 -6.21 -11.30
N SER A 21 -56.31 -5.69 -10.57
CA SER A 21 -55.48 -4.53 -10.95
C SER A 21 -54.32 -4.96 -11.86
N LEU A 22 -54.62 -5.39 -13.09
CA LEU A 22 -53.66 -5.94 -14.01
C LEU A 22 -52.51 -4.99 -14.39
N ARG A 23 -52.83 -3.69 -14.54
CA ARG A 23 -51.86 -2.65 -14.92
C ARG A 23 -50.85 -2.39 -13.81
N GLU A 24 -51.30 -2.30 -12.59
CA GLU A 24 -50.47 -2.15 -11.41
C GLU A 24 -49.62 -3.38 -11.17
N GLY A 25 -50.18 -4.57 -11.33
CA GLY A 25 -49.46 -5.84 -11.23
C GLY A 25 -48.34 -5.94 -12.27
N GLU A 26 -48.60 -5.58 -13.53
CA GLU A 26 -47.58 -5.55 -14.58
C GLU A 26 -46.42 -4.58 -14.25
N GLN A 27 -46.74 -3.40 -13.76
CA GLN A 27 -45.73 -2.42 -13.37
C GLN A 27 -44.83 -2.94 -12.23
N LEU A 28 -45.39 -3.61 -11.23
CA LEU A 28 -44.67 -4.21 -10.13
C LEU A 28 -43.79 -5.37 -10.59
N PHE A 29 -44.23 -6.19 -11.53
CA PHE A 29 -43.39 -7.25 -12.13
C PHE A 29 -42.22 -6.67 -12.94
N ARG A 30 -42.41 -5.59 -13.69
CA ARG A 30 -41.33 -4.88 -14.37
C ARG A 30 -40.30 -4.35 -13.36
N GLN A 31 -40.74 -3.75 -12.27
CA GLN A 31 -39.85 -3.30 -11.19
C GLN A 31 -39.10 -4.47 -10.52
N ALA A 32 -39.78 -5.58 -10.26
CA ALA A 32 -39.17 -6.78 -9.70
C ALA A 32 -38.07 -7.30 -10.62
N LYS A 33 -38.31 -7.39 -11.94
CA LYS A 33 -37.35 -7.82 -12.94
C LYS A 33 -36.13 -6.88 -12.98
N GLN A 34 -36.35 -5.57 -13.02
CA GLN A 34 -35.26 -4.59 -13.03
C GLN A 34 -34.38 -4.72 -11.80
N ARG A 35 -34.98 -4.78 -10.61
CA ARG A 35 -34.24 -4.94 -9.34
C ARG A 35 -33.49 -6.27 -9.26
N ALA A 36 -34.08 -7.34 -9.77
CA ALA A 36 -33.41 -8.64 -9.85
C ALA A 36 -32.16 -8.60 -10.76
N ASN A 37 -32.29 -7.95 -11.92
CA ASN A 37 -31.17 -7.77 -12.84
C ASN A 37 -30.03 -6.93 -12.22
N GLU A 38 -30.36 -5.86 -11.48
CA GLU A 38 -29.38 -5.06 -10.76
C GLU A 38 -28.63 -5.90 -9.71
N VAL A 39 -29.34 -6.75 -8.94
CA VAL A 39 -28.73 -7.66 -7.97
C VAL A 39 -27.80 -8.64 -8.66
N ILE A 40 -28.21 -9.24 -9.76
CA ILE A 40 -27.39 -10.20 -10.54
C ILE A 40 -26.11 -9.52 -11.03
N GLN A 41 -26.21 -8.31 -11.58
CA GLN A 41 -25.05 -7.56 -12.07
C GLN A 41 -24.05 -7.25 -10.93
N TRP A 42 -24.55 -6.80 -9.77
CA TRP A 42 -23.67 -6.54 -8.64
C TRP A 42 -23.04 -7.83 -8.10
N TRP A 43 -23.79 -8.93 -8.11
CA TRP A 43 -23.28 -10.25 -7.69
C TRP A 43 -22.12 -10.70 -8.57
N GLN A 44 -22.30 -10.66 -9.88
CA GLN A 44 -21.26 -10.99 -10.85
C GLN A 44 -20.02 -10.11 -10.71
N LYS A 45 -20.20 -8.81 -10.50
CA LYS A 45 -19.08 -7.88 -10.25
C LYS A 45 -18.34 -8.21 -8.96
N ALA A 46 -19.07 -8.53 -7.89
CA ALA A 46 -18.47 -8.89 -6.62
C ALA A 46 -17.68 -10.19 -6.69
N GLU A 47 -18.24 -11.23 -7.34
CA GLU A 47 -17.54 -12.49 -7.54
C GLU A 47 -16.26 -12.31 -8.37
N ALA A 48 -16.33 -11.54 -9.45
CA ALA A 48 -15.17 -11.23 -10.29
C ALA A 48 -14.09 -10.48 -9.49
N ALA A 49 -14.46 -9.45 -8.73
CA ALA A 49 -13.53 -8.68 -7.92
C ALA A 49 -12.88 -9.52 -6.79
N ILE A 50 -13.66 -10.40 -6.14
CA ILE A 50 -13.14 -11.33 -5.14
C ILE A 50 -12.17 -12.33 -5.77
N ALA A 51 -12.47 -12.84 -6.95
CA ALA A 51 -11.58 -13.76 -7.66
C ALA A 51 -10.27 -13.08 -8.08
N GLU A 52 -10.35 -11.86 -8.60
CA GLU A 52 -9.18 -11.04 -8.96
C GLU A 52 -8.32 -10.72 -7.73
N ALA A 53 -8.92 -10.25 -6.63
CA ALA A 53 -8.23 -9.99 -5.39
C ALA A 53 -7.57 -11.25 -4.80
N THR A 54 -8.27 -12.39 -4.87
CA THR A 54 -7.72 -13.67 -4.40
C THR A 54 -6.50 -14.06 -5.23
N SER A 55 -6.58 -13.95 -6.55
CA SER A 55 -5.47 -14.25 -7.45
C SER A 55 -4.29 -13.30 -7.28
N ALA A 56 -4.55 -12.01 -7.08
CA ALA A 56 -3.51 -11.01 -6.86
C ALA A 56 -2.73 -11.23 -5.55
N MET A 57 -3.39 -11.79 -4.54
CA MET A 57 -2.79 -12.09 -3.22
C MET A 57 -2.12 -13.46 -3.14
N ASP A 58 -2.26 -14.29 -4.17
CA ASP A 58 -1.71 -15.64 -4.16
C ASP A 58 -0.17 -15.62 -4.07
N GLY A 59 0.38 -16.42 -3.16
CA GLY A 59 1.82 -16.49 -2.91
C GLY A 59 2.45 -15.26 -2.25
N LYS A 60 1.68 -14.23 -1.87
CA LYS A 60 2.19 -13.05 -1.17
C LYS A 60 2.08 -13.22 0.34
N GLU A 61 3.16 -12.86 1.06
CA GLU A 61 3.26 -12.93 2.51
C GLU A 61 3.82 -11.62 3.08
N GLY A 62 3.52 -11.32 4.34
CA GLY A 62 4.00 -10.14 5.07
C GLY A 62 2.90 -9.43 5.85
N ASP A 63 3.29 -8.53 6.76
CA ASP A 63 2.33 -7.84 7.64
C ASP A 63 1.39 -6.90 6.89
N GLY A 64 1.84 -6.23 5.83
CA GLY A 64 0.99 -5.39 4.98
C GLY A 64 -0.13 -6.18 4.30
N ILE A 65 0.11 -7.46 3.98
CA ILE A 65 -0.86 -8.34 3.34
C ILE A 65 -1.95 -8.82 4.30
N ASN A 66 -1.68 -8.89 5.60
CA ASN A 66 -2.68 -9.32 6.58
C ASN A 66 -3.92 -8.41 6.56
N HIS A 67 -3.74 -7.10 6.46
CA HIS A 67 -4.84 -6.15 6.31
C HIS A 67 -5.66 -6.41 5.04
N LEU A 68 -5.02 -6.69 3.92
CA LEU A 68 -5.70 -7.01 2.66
C LEU A 68 -6.43 -8.37 2.72
N ARG A 69 -5.89 -9.34 3.47
CA ARG A 69 -6.58 -10.62 3.75
C ARG A 69 -7.86 -10.40 4.56
N GLU A 70 -7.83 -9.49 5.54
CA GLU A 70 -9.02 -9.11 6.31
C GLU A 70 -10.07 -8.45 5.40
N LEU A 71 -9.67 -7.51 4.53
CA LEU A 71 -10.57 -6.90 3.55
C LEU A 71 -11.19 -7.94 2.60
N LEU A 72 -10.41 -8.92 2.15
CA LEU A 72 -10.91 -9.99 1.31
C LEU A 72 -11.90 -10.91 2.07
N ALA A 73 -11.62 -11.19 3.34
CA ALA A 73 -12.52 -11.94 4.20
C ALA A 73 -13.85 -11.18 4.42
N ASP A 74 -13.79 -9.87 4.63
CA ASP A 74 -14.96 -9.01 4.75
C ASP A 74 -15.77 -8.95 3.45
N ALA A 75 -15.11 -8.88 2.29
CA ALA A 75 -15.77 -8.96 0.99
C ALA A 75 -16.54 -10.28 0.85
N LYS A 76 -15.90 -11.41 1.14
CA LYS A 76 -16.55 -12.74 1.10
C LYS A 76 -17.72 -12.84 2.09
N ALA A 77 -17.54 -12.34 3.31
CA ALA A 77 -18.58 -12.31 4.33
C ALA A 77 -19.79 -11.45 3.93
N ASN A 78 -19.55 -10.29 3.29
CA ASN A 78 -20.63 -9.45 2.78
C ASN A 78 -21.38 -10.11 1.63
N LEU A 79 -20.70 -10.80 0.73
CA LEU A 79 -21.35 -11.57 -0.34
C LEU A 79 -22.23 -12.69 0.22
N ALA A 80 -21.74 -13.42 1.23
CA ALA A 80 -22.51 -14.45 1.94
C ALA A 80 -23.74 -13.89 2.68
N LYS A 81 -23.69 -12.62 3.11
CA LYS A 81 -24.82 -11.89 3.71
C LYS A 81 -25.75 -11.24 2.66
N GLU A 82 -25.63 -11.62 1.40
CA GLU A 82 -26.40 -11.04 0.29
C GLU A 82 -26.21 -9.52 0.13
N ARG A 83 -24.99 -9.04 0.30
CA ARG A 83 -24.59 -7.62 0.13
C ARG A 83 -23.54 -7.50 -0.98
N PRO A 84 -23.91 -7.75 -2.25
CA PRO A 84 -22.94 -7.83 -3.33
C PRO A 84 -22.27 -6.48 -3.64
N LYS A 85 -22.94 -5.36 -3.42
CA LYS A 85 -22.35 -4.04 -3.66
C LYS A 85 -21.24 -3.74 -2.66
N GLU A 86 -21.49 -3.97 -1.39
CA GLU A 86 -20.48 -3.81 -0.33
C GLU A 86 -19.31 -4.80 -0.52
N ALA A 87 -19.61 -6.04 -0.89
CA ALA A 87 -18.58 -7.03 -1.22
C ALA A 87 -17.66 -6.57 -2.36
N PHE A 88 -18.24 -6.00 -3.42
CA PHE A 88 -17.49 -5.43 -4.53
C PHE A 88 -16.61 -4.26 -4.08
N GLU A 89 -17.16 -3.32 -3.30
CA GLU A 89 -16.44 -2.14 -2.80
C GLU A 89 -15.20 -2.53 -1.96
N PHE A 90 -15.28 -3.57 -1.15
CA PHE A 90 -14.12 -4.09 -0.41
C PHE A 90 -13.10 -4.76 -1.34
N ALA A 91 -13.54 -5.64 -2.22
CA ALA A 91 -12.63 -6.44 -3.04
C ALA A 91 -11.90 -5.63 -4.11
N MET A 92 -12.58 -4.66 -4.73
CA MET A 92 -12.04 -3.88 -5.86
C MET A 92 -10.82 -3.03 -5.51
N THR A 93 -10.65 -2.69 -4.23
CA THR A 93 -9.52 -1.85 -3.78
C THR A 93 -8.23 -2.65 -3.58
N ILE A 94 -8.33 -3.98 -3.41
CA ILE A 94 -7.19 -4.83 -3.04
C ILE A 94 -6.08 -4.83 -4.10
N PRO A 95 -6.34 -5.03 -5.42
CA PRO A 95 -5.26 -5.03 -6.40
C PRO A 95 -4.47 -3.73 -6.46
N SER A 96 -5.14 -2.57 -6.40
CA SER A 96 -4.48 -1.27 -6.43
C SER A 96 -3.68 -0.97 -5.15
N GLN A 97 -4.13 -1.45 -4.00
CA GLN A 97 -3.37 -1.34 -2.75
C GLN A 97 -2.12 -2.23 -2.79
N LEU A 98 -2.23 -3.45 -3.33
CA LEU A 98 -1.09 -4.33 -3.55
C LEU A 98 -0.03 -3.71 -4.46
N GLU A 99 -0.43 -3.10 -5.57
CA GLU A 99 0.50 -2.39 -6.46
C GLU A 99 1.20 -1.24 -5.73
N ALA A 100 0.46 -0.45 -4.97
CA ALA A 100 1.03 0.65 -4.18
C ALA A 100 2.02 0.16 -3.12
N ASP A 101 1.74 -0.96 -2.47
CA ASP A 101 2.63 -1.57 -1.48
C ASP A 101 3.89 -2.15 -2.15
N ASP A 102 3.76 -2.83 -3.29
CA ASP A 102 4.89 -3.34 -4.07
C ASP A 102 5.81 -2.20 -4.57
N GLU A 103 5.23 -1.08 -5.02
CA GLU A 103 5.99 0.12 -5.38
C GLU A 103 6.69 0.76 -4.17
N ALA A 104 6.03 0.81 -3.02
CA ALA A 104 6.62 1.33 -1.79
C ALA A 104 7.80 0.48 -1.33
N LEU A 105 7.67 -0.84 -1.36
CA LEU A 105 8.76 -1.78 -1.04
C LEU A 105 9.92 -1.67 -2.05
N SER A 106 9.63 -1.51 -3.33
CA SER A 106 10.66 -1.28 -4.36
C SER A 106 11.44 0.00 -4.12
N ARG A 107 10.73 1.10 -3.77
CA ARG A 107 11.39 2.36 -3.38
C ARG A 107 12.23 2.22 -2.13
N ALA A 108 11.73 1.50 -1.11
CA ALA A 108 12.47 1.24 0.11
C ALA A 108 13.75 0.45 -0.15
N LYS A 109 13.69 -0.56 -1.00
CA LYS A 109 14.88 -1.31 -1.42
C LYS A 109 15.91 -0.43 -2.12
N ASN A 110 15.48 0.43 -3.03
CA ASN A 110 16.38 1.37 -3.72
C ASN A 110 17.04 2.34 -2.74
N SER A 111 16.29 2.91 -1.78
CA SER A 111 16.85 3.79 -0.74
C SER A 111 17.86 3.04 0.14
N LEU A 112 17.57 1.80 0.49
CA LEU A 112 18.50 0.96 1.28
C LEU A 112 19.79 0.67 0.50
N ASP A 113 19.69 0.29 -0.78
CA ASP A 113 20.83 0.03 -1.66
C ASP A 113 21.70 1.28 -1.84
N GLU A 114 21.09 2.46 -1.95
CA GLU A 114 21.79 3.74 -2.01
C GLU A 114 22.51 4.05 -0.69
N ALA A 115 21.86 3.84 0.44
CA ALA A 115 22.47 4.05 1.76
C ALA A 115 23.67 3.12 2.00
N ILE A 116 23.57 1.84 1.61
CA ILE A 116 24.66 0.88 1.69
C ILE A 116 25.86 1.37 0.86
N ARG A 117 25.64 1.74 -0.40
CA ARG A 117 26.71 2.27 -1.28
C ARG A 117 27.35 3.53 -0.70
N THR A 118 26.53 4.41 -0.13
CA THR A 118 27.01 5.66 0.50
C THR A 118 27.93 5.39 1.68
N VAL A 119 27.61 4.39 2.51
CA VAL A 119 28.46 3.96 3.63
C VAL A 119 29.73 3.27 3.13
N GLU A 120 29.63 2.36 2.14
CA GLU A 120 30.79 1.68 1.54
C GLU A 120 31.79 2.66 0.90
N GLN A 121 31.32 3.77 0.36
CA GLN A 121 32.15 4.83 -0.23
C GLN A 121 32.66 5.83 0.81
N SER A 122 32.41 5.62 2.11
CA SER A 122 32.75 6.56 3.18
C SER A 122 34.11 6.24 3.82
N ASP A 123 35.17 6.34 3.02
CA ASP A 123 36.52 6.09 3.50
C ASP A 123 36.90 7.06 4.63
N GLY A 124 37.38 6.52 5.75
CA GLY A 124 37.90 7.29 6.88
C GLY A 124 36.84 7.77 7.88
N LEU A 125 35.57 7.42 7.71
CA LEU A 125 34.52 7.65 8.70
C LEU A 125 34.31 6.43 9.61
N ASP A 126 33.91 6.66 10.86
CA ASP A 126 33.40 5.58 11.73
C ASP A 126 31.96 5.24 11.29
N THR A 127 31.81 4.07 10.68
CA THR A 127 30.53 3.61 10.10
C THR A 127 29.74 2.69 11.03
N THR A 128 30.17 2.49 12.27
CA THR A 128 29.58 1.49 13.20
C THR A 128 28.08 1.74 13.44
N GLU A 129 27.71 2.97 13.82
CA GLU A 129 26.32 3.35 14.04
C GLU A 129 25.49 3.29 12.75
N MET A 130 26.08 3.66 11.61
CA MET A 130 25.44 3.62 10.31
C MET A 130 25.12 2.19 9.90
N GLN A 131 26.05 1.25 10.14
CA GLN A 131 25.88 -0.16 9.87
C GLN A 131 24.72 -0.77 10.68
N GLU A 132 24.61 -0.38 11.96
CA GLU A 132 23.51 -0.83 12.82
C GLU A 132 22.15 -0.32 12.30
N ARG A 133 22.07 0.94 11.87
CA ARG A 133 20.86 1.51 11.25
C ARG A 133 20.51 0.85 9.93
N LEU A 134 21.50 0.47 9.11
CA LEU A 134 21.28 -0.29 7.87
C LEU A 134 20.72 -1.68 8.15
N ASN A 135 21.19 -2.35 9.21
CA ASN A 135 20.63 -3.63 9.63
C ASN A 135 19.16 -3.48 10.05
N GLN A 136 18.81 -2.45 10.83
CA GLN A 136 17.42 -2.14 11.20
C GLN A 136 16.57 -1.81 9.97
N ALA A 137 17.11 -1.09 8.98
CA ALA A 137 16.41 -0.80 7.74
C ALA A 137 16.13 -2.07 6.92
N ASN A 138 17.10 -2.99 6.88
CA ASN A 138 16.93 -4.28 6.22
C ASN A 138 15.89 -5.16 6.92
N GLU A 139 15.86 -5.18 8.25
CA GLU A 139 14.81 -5.85 9.03
C GLU A 139 13.42 -5.25 8.75
N ALA A 140 13.32 -3.92 8.72
CA ALA A 140 12.06 -3.24 8.38
C ALA A 140 11.59 -3.59 6.96
N LEU A 141 12.51 -3.69 5.99
CA LEU A 141 12.19 -4.12 4.63
C LEU A 141 11.69 -5.57 4.60
N ALA A 142 12.34 -6.48 5.34
CA ALA A 142 11.94 -7.88 5.45
C ALA A 142 10.55 -8.06 6.08
N LEU A 143 10.16 -7.17 7.00
CA LEU A 143 8.82 -7.12 7.59
C LEU A 143 7.77 -6.41 6.72
N GLY A 144 8.16 -5.89 5.55
CA GLY A 144 7.26 -5.15 4.66
C GLY A 144 7.00 -3.69 5.09
N ASN A 145 7.78 -3.16 6.04
CA ASN A 145 7.62 -1.79 6.51
C ASN A 145 8.47 -0.81 5.68
N ALA A 146 7.98 -0.47 4.49
CA ALA A 146 8.66 0.39 3.54
C ALA A 146 9.00 1.78 4.11
N SER A 147 8.07 2.41 4.84
CA SER A 147 8.26 3.75 5.41
C SER A 147 9.39 3.79 6.43
N GLN A 148 9.46 2.80 7.31
CA GLN A 148 10.53 2.71 8.31
C GLN A 148 11.87 2.43 7.64
N CYS A 149 11.92 1.55 6.66
CA CYS A 149 13.13 1.27 5.89
C CYS A 149 13.67 2.54 5.22
N ILE A 150 12.84 3.28 4.50
CA ILE A 150 13.22 4.54 3.85
C ILE A 150 13.71 5.56 4.88
N GLY A 151 12.99 5.75 5.98
CA GLY A 151 13.38 6.71 7.01
C GLY A 151 14.75 6.42 7.64
N LEU A 152 15.06 5.14 7.90
CA LEU A 152 16.36 4.71 8.41
C LEU A 152 17.47 4.88 7.35
N ALA A 153 17.23 4.47 6.11
CA ALA A 153 18.19 4.58 5.00
C ALA A 153 18.52 6.05 4.70
N ASP A 154 17.53 6.92 4.56
CA ASP A 154 17.72 8.36 4.34
C ASP A 154 18.44 9.02 5.53
N GLY A 155 18.17 8.54 6.75
CA GLY A 155 18.88 8.98 7.95
C GLY A 155 20.37 8.67 7.89
N VAL A 156 20.75 7.51 7.40
CA VAL A 156 22.16 7.09 7.19
C VAL A 156 22.81 7.98 6.15
N VAL A 157 22.20 8.18 4.98
CA VAL A 157 22.75 9.05 3.90
C VAL A 157 23.02 10.45 4.44
N ARG A 158 22.04 11.08 5.11
CA ARG A 158 22.21 12.42 5.68
C ARG A 158 23.31 12.47 6.74
N THR A 159 23.50 11.42 7.53
CA THR A 159 24.57 11.38 8.53
C THR A 159 25.93 11.31 7.86
N VAL A 160 26.10 10.45 6.82
CA VAL A 160 27.34 10.38 6.04
C VAL A 160 27.69 11.72 5.38
N GLU A 161 26.72 12.35 4.74
CA GLU A 161 26.91 13.66 4.10
C GLU A 161 27.36 14.74 5.09
N ARG A 162 26.73 14.80 6.26
CA ARG A 162 27.09 15.74 7.33
C ARG A 162 28.51 15.51 7.84
N GLU A 163 28.89 14.26 8.06
CA GLU A 163 30.24 13.92 8.56
C GLU A 163 31.32 14.18 7.50
N ARG A 164 31.04 13.90 6.22
CA ARG A 164 31.93 14.27 5.12
C ARG A 164 32.14 15.79 5.03
N ALA A 165 31.06 16.56 5.12
CA ALA A 165 31.16 18.02 5.11
C ALA A 165 32.00 18.54 6.28
N ALA A 166 31.80 18.00 7.50
CA ALA A 166 32.61 18.36 8.66
C ALA A 166 34.08 18.00 8.47
N MET A 167 34.40 16.83 7.90
CA MET A 167 35.76 16.42 7.61
C MET A 167 36.43 17.32 6.57
N ASP A 168 35.71 17.70 5.51
CA ASP A 168 36.21 18.64 4.50
C ASP A 168 36.53 20.01 5.09
N ASP A 169 35.71 20.51 6.01
CA ASP A 169 35.95 21.78 6.69
C ASP A 169 37.20 21.74 7.57
N VAL A 170 37.41 20.63 8.29
CA VAL A 170 38.65 20.39 9.08
C VAL A 170 39.87 20.35 8.16
N LEU A 171 39.80 19.62 7.04
CA LEU A 171 40.89 19.55 6.07
C LEU A 171 41.22 20.91 5.45
N ARG A 172 40.23 21.74 5.13
CA ARG A 172 40.40 23.10 4.65
C ARG A 172 41.10 23.96 5.70
N ALA A 173 40.67 23.87 6.96
CA ALA A 173 41.29 24.62 8.07
C ALA A 173 42.74 24.20 8.29
N LEU A 174 43.07 22.93 8.22
CA LEU A 174 44.43 22.39 8.33
C LEU A 174 45.33 22.89 7.16
N LYS A 175 44.81 22.88 5.92
CA LYS A 175 45.54 23.42 4.76
C LYS A 175 45.83 24.91 4.90
N GLN A 176 44.88 25.68 5.40
CA GLN A 176 45.08 27.12 5.67
C GLN A 176 46.11 27.34 6.76
N LYS A 177 46.05 26.59 7.86
CA LYS A 177 47.05 26.67 8.96
C LYS A 177 48.45 26.31 8.44
N LYS A 178 48.61 25.29 7.61
CA LYS A 178 49.87 24.93 6.99
C LYS A 178 50.42 26.08 6.10
N LYS A 179 49.61 26.68 5.23
CA LYS A 179 50.00 27.81 4.39
C LYS A 179 50.43 29.03 5.22
N LEU A 180 49.76 29.32 6.31
CA LEU A 180 50.13 30.41 7.21
C LEU A 180 51.49 30.14 7.87
N ARG A 181 51.74 28.92 8.40
CA ARG A 181 53.05 28.54 8.94
C ARG A 181 54.19 28.68 7.93
N GLU A 182 53.99 28.23 6.71
CA GLU A 182 54.98 28.38 5.64
C GLU A 182 55.27 29.84 5.31
N ARG A 183 54.25 30.72 5.28
CA ARG A 183 54.43 32.15 5.09
C ARG A 183 55.17 32.84 6.20
N PHE A 184 55.01 32.40 7.45
CA PHE A 184 55.79 32.96 8.59
C PHE A 184 57.22 32.44 8.59
N ALA A 185 57.47 31.17 8.29
CA ALA A 185 58.82 30.59 8.20
C ALA A 185 59.65 31.12 7.03
N SER A 186 59.05 31.69 6.00
CA SER A 186 59.76 32.31 4.85
C SER A 186 60.06 33.80 5.07
N ARG A 187 59.76 34.35 6.25
CA ARG A 187 60.02 35.78 6.58
C ARG A 187 61.21 35.95 7.56
N ASP A 188 61.74 34.87 8.10
CA ASP A 188 62.99 34.81 8.86
C ASP A 188 64.13 34.38 7.91
#